data_36168ddcfc6c6f9e81ccb767e4e477c7
#
_entry.id   36168ddcfc6c6f9e81ccb767e4e477c7
#
_cell.length_a   1.000
_cell.length_b   1.000
_cell.length_c   1.000
_cell.angle_alpha   90.00
_cell.angle_beta   90.00
_cell.angle_gamma   90.00
#
_symmetry.space_group_name_H-M   'P 1'
#
loop_
_entity.id
_entity.type
_entity.pdbx_description
1 polymer ?
#
loop_
_entity_poly.entity_id
_entity_poly.type
_entity_poly.pdbx_seq_one_letter_code
_entity_poly.pdbx_strand_id
1 'polypeptide(L)'
;MKKIHLPFLFLIFLQNLLFPQDTNIYSTGNRRLFADYLYCQKDYLRAVNEYQETPGLVSNDTIRFKIGLAYLKMGKYDSASVNFSQIRDNSNFTSEAKGEFFKSQFLLGNYGNIYSSGDNYLPVKQLNTFAYLFDRKDLPSQSLLLSPFEGNNKSMVSDFYERKLNPPYKNELTAAILSTIIPGAGKIYTKEYSDGIIAFIVTGLMGYIAYTDFKADHKFRGWLFSGLTAFFYGGNIYGSAASAQIYNSQVNFKLNTDMKLFLENKDYFVPDYEFCK
;
A
#
# COMPACT_ATOMS: atom_id res chain seq x y z
N MET A 1 0.02 84.66 -19.73
CA MET A 1 -0.83 83.87 -20.70
C MET A 1 -0.50 82.43 -20.63
N LYS A 2 -1.55 81.57 -20.57
CA LYS A 2 -1.58 80.05 -20.73
C LYS A 2 -0.99 79.24 -19.60
N LYS A 3 -1.76 79.02 -18.56
CA LYS A 3 -1.68 77.96 -17.60
C LYS A 3 -3.07 77.23 -17.51
N ILE A 4 -3.44 76.40 -18.46
CA ILE A 4 -4.76 75.66 -18.36
C ILE A 4 -4.67 74.28 -19.02
N HIS A 5 -3.59 73.56 -19.04
CA HIS A 5 -3.60 72.20 -19.65
C HIS A 5 -3.13 71.12 -18.67
N LEU A 6 -2.66 71.42 -17.48
CA LEU A 6 -2.20 70.42 -16.55
C LEU A 6 -3.31 69.59 -15.83
N PRO A 7 -4.45 70.22 -15.45
CA PRO A 7 -5.51 69.43 -14.77
C PRO A 7 -6.27 68.51 -15.71
N PHE A 8 -6.30 68.81 -17.04
CA PHE A 8 -7.07 67.98 -17.98
C PHE A 8 -6.35 66.65 -18.32
N LEU A 9 -5.05 66.64 -18.38
CA LEU A 9 -4.24 65.44 -18.54
C LEU A 9 -4.29 64.54 -17.32
N PHE A 10 -4.38 65.11 -16.12
CA PHE A 10 -4.51 64.38 -14.87
C PHE A 10 -5.89 63.70 -14.72
N LEU A 11 -6.95 64.35 -15.24
CA LEU A 11 -8.29 63.76 -15.27
C LEU A 11 -8.41 62.57 -16.25
N ILE A 12 -7.72 62.62 -17.40
CA ILE A 12 -7.67 61.52 -18.35
C ILE A 12 -6.89 60.32 -17.76
N PHE A 13 -5.84 60.60 -16.98
CA PHE A 13 -5.09 59.53 -16.30
C PHE A 13 -5.91 58.89 -15.14
N LEU A 14 -6.69 59.69 -14.42
CA LEU A 14 -7.61 59.19 -13.38
C LEU A 14 -8.77 58.36 -13.95
N GLN A 15 -9.25 58.65 -15.15
CA GLN A 15 -10.31 57.89 -15.77
C GLN A 15 -9.86 56.44 -16.14
N ASN A 16 -8.59 56.24 -16.49
CA ASN A 16 -8.04 54.93 -16.73
C ASN A 16 -7.76 54.11 -15.45
N LEU A 17 -7.71 54.78 -14.28
CA LEU A 17 -7.59 54.15 -12.96
C LEU A 17 -8.95 53.79 -12.35
N LEU A 18 -10.07 54.35 -12.89
CA LEU A 18 -11.42 54.21 -12.36
C LEU A 18 -12.32 53.30 -13.23
N PHE A 19 -11.81 52.71 -14.28
CA PHE A 19 -12.51 51.58 -14.86
C PHE A 19 -12.35 50.39 -13.89
N PRO A 20 -13.38 50.01 -13.16
CA PRO A 20 -13.34 48.69 -12.53
C PRO A 20 -13.06 47.75 -13.67
N GLN A 21 -11.96 47.08 -13.67
CA GLN A 21 -11.88 45.82 -14.39
C GLN A 21 -13.11 45.04 -13.91
N ASP A 22 -14.04 44.86 -14.78
CA ASP A 22 -15.27 44.06 -14.51
C ASP A 22 -14.85 42.60 -14.42
N THR A 23 -13.91 42.35 -13.50
CA THR A 23 -13.44 41.03 -13.14
C THR A 23 -14.47 40.48 -12.20
N ASN A 24 -15.59 40.01 -12.80
CA ASN A 24 -16.49 39.18 -12.05
C ASN A 24 -15.70 37.96 -11.51
N ILE A 25 -15.14 38.14 -10.29
CA ILE A 25 -14.35 37.10 -9.64
C ILE A 25 -15.10 35.79 -9.49
N TYR A 26 -16.44 35.84 -9.56
CA TYR A 26 -17.33 34.69 -9.52
C TYR A 26 -17.66 34.14 -10.92
N SER A 27 -17.07 34.69 -12.00
CA SER A 27 -17.27 34.11 -13.33
C SER A 27 -16.70 32.67 -13.36
N THR A 28 -17.32 31.79 -14.15
CA THR A 28 -16.88 30.39 -14.32
C THR A 28 -15.40 30.30 -14.70
N GLY A 29 -14.90 31.24 -15.54
CA GLY A 29 -13.51 31.32 -15.93
C GLY A 29 -12.58 31.62 -14.76
N ASN A 30 -12.90 32.63 -13.95
CA ASN A 30 -12.08 33.03 -12.79
C ASN A 30 -12.11 31.96 -11.68
N ARG A 31 -13.27 31.37 -11.41
CA ARG A 31 -13.37 30.23 -10.46
C ARG A 31 -12.57 29.03 -10.92
N ARG A 32 -12.58 28.74 -12.21
CA ARG A 32 -11.71 27.69 -12.77
C ARG A 32 -10.23 27.99 -12.56
N LEU A 33 -9.77 29.20 -12.87
CA LEU A 33 -8.37 29.61 -12.65
C LEU A 33 -7.99 29.53 -11.17
N PHE A 34 -8.91 29.92 -10.28
CA PHE A 34 -8.68 29.80 -8.84
C PHE A 34 -8.60 28.33 -8.39
N ALA A 35 -9.46 27.47 -8.89
CA ALA A 35 -9.40 26.03 -8.63
C ALA A 35 -8.10 25.40 -9.16
N ASP A 36 -7.66 25.80 -10.39
CA ASP A 36 -6.38 25.38 -10.95
C ASP A 36 -5.20 25.86 -10.09
N TYR A 37 -5.23 27.09 -9.59
CA TYR A 37 -4.25 27.60 -8.64
C TYR A 37 -4.20 26.78 -7.35
N LEU A 38 -5.35 26.52 -6.72
CA LEU A 38 -5.43 25.71 -5.51
C LEU A 38 -4.89 24.29 -5.74
N TYR A 39 -5.23 23.68 -6.89
CA TYR A 39 -4.69 22.38 -7.28
C TYR A 39 -3.16 22.39 -7.34
N CYS A 40 -2.58 23.42 -7.95
CA CYS A 40 -1.13 23.57 -8.06
C CYS A 40 -0.44 23.90 -6.72
N GLN A 41 -1.15 24.53 -5.80
CA GLN A 41 -0.70 24.72 -4.42
C GLN A 41 -0.88 23.44 -3.56
N LYS A 42 -1.34 22.32 -4.14
CA LYS A 42 -1.64 21.05 -3.46
C LYS A 42 -2.77 21.14 -2.43
N ASP A 43 -3.57 22.19 -2.51
CA ASP A 43 -4.80 22.33 -1.71
C ASP A 43 -5.95 21.63 -2.43
N TYR A 44 -5.83 20.30 -2.48
CA TYR A 44 -6.71 19.45 -3.28
C TYR A 44 -8.16 19.50 -2.84
N LEU A 45 -8.40 19.64 -1.53
CA LEU A 45 -9.77 19.68 -1.00
C LEU A 45 -10.52 20.93 -1.49
N ARG A 46 -9.90 22.11 -1.36
CA ARG A 46 -10.52 23.36 -1.84
C ARG A 46 -10.59 23.40 -3.35
N ALA A 47 -9.56 22.89 -4.05
CA ALA A 47 -9.59 22.79 -5.52
C ALA A 47 -10.78 21.97 -6.02
N VAL A 48 -11.02 20.78 -5.41
CA VAL A 48 -12.16 19.92 -5.77
C VAL A 48 -13.48 20.63 -5.50
N ASN A 49 -13.65 21.30 -4.36
CA ASN A 49 -14.87 22.04 -4.04
C ASN A 49 -15.13 23.15 -5.07
N GLU A 50 -14.12 23.94 -5.44
CA GLU A 50 -14.27 24.99 -6.45
C GLU A 50 -14.63 24.43 -7.84
N TYR A 51 -14.03 23.31 -8.25
CA TYR A 51 -14.38 22.64 -9.50
C TYR A 51 -15.83 22.14 -9.48
N GLN A 52 -16.28 21.57 -8.36
CA GLN A 52 -17.61 20.94 -8.24
C GLN A 52 -18.74 21.98 -8.09
N GLU A 53 -18.49 23.06 -7.35
CA GLU A 53 -19.47 24.13 -7.13
C GLU A 53 -19.62 25.07 -8.34
N THR A 54 -18.70 25.03 -9.29
CA THR A 54 -18.76 25.90 -10.47
C THR A 54 -19.57 25.22 -11.57
N PRO A 55 -20.73 25.80 -11.98
CA PRO A 55 -21.60 25.19 -12.97
C PRO A 55 -20.87 24.88 -14.29
N GLY A 56 -21.09 23.67 -14.81
CA GLY A 56 -20.56 23.23 -16.10
C GLY A 56 -19.09 22.78 -16.10
N LEU A 57 -18.31 23.01 -15.05
CA LEU A 57 -16.93 22.58 -15.02
C LEU A 57 -16.80 21.04 -14.94
N VAL A 58 -17.63 20.39 -14.14
CA VAL A 58 -17.58 18.93 -13.95
C VAL A 58 -17.92 18.14 -15.24
N SER A 59 -18.59 18.76 -16.20
CA SER A 59 -18.82 18.16 -17.52
C SER A 59 -17.58 18.16 -18.45
N ASN A 60 -16.53 18.88 -18.08
CA ASN A 60 -15.27 18.91 -18.80
C ASN A 60 -14.37 17.76 -18.33
N ASP A 61 -13.99 16.86 -19.24
CA ASP A 61 -13.19 15.67 -18.92
C ASP A 61 -11.82 16.01 -18.32
N THR A 62 -11.17 17.11 -18.75
CA THR A 62 -9.91 17.57 -18.16
C THR A 62 -10.09 17.95 -16.68
N ILE A 63 -11.16 18.66 -16.36
CA ILE A 63 -11.47 19.05 -14.95
C ILE A 63 -11.82 17.81 -14.16
N ARG A 64 -12.65 16.92 -14.70
CA ARG A 64 -12.99 15.65 -14.05
C ARG A 64 -11.77 14.80 -13.79
N PHE A 65 -10.82 14.76 -14.71
CA PHE A 65 -9.55 14.07 -14.54
C PHE A 65 -8.72 14.68 -13.39
N LYS A 66 -8.60 16.02 -13.34
CA LYS A 66 -7.95 16.72 -12.21
C LYS A 66 -8.62 16.42 -10.87
N ILE A 67 -9.95 16.40 -10.81
CA ILE A 67 -10.71 16.04 -9.60
C ILE A 67 -10.37 14.61 -9.17
N GLY A 68 -10.34 13.66 -10.10
CA GLY A 68 -9.93 12.27 -9.84
C GLY A 68 -8.52 12.19 -9.27
N LEU A 69 -7.56 12.89 -9.87
CA LEU A 69 -6.19 12.95 -9.37
C LEU A 69 -6.09 13.60 -7.98
N ALA A 70 -6.84 14.67 -7.74
CA ALA A 70 -6.89 15.32 -6.43
C ALA A 70 -7.41 14.34 -5.35
N TYR A 71 -8.45 13.57 -5.65
CA TYR A 71 -8.94 12.52 -4.75
C TYR A 71 -7.89 11.41 -4.51
N LEU A 72 -7.14 10.99 -5.54
CA LEU A 72 -6.02 10.05 -5.36
C LEU A 72 -4.97 10.60 -4.40
N LYS A 73 -4.56 11.87 -4.58
CA LYS A 73 -3.59 12.53 -3.70
C LYS A 73 -4.08 12.67 -2.26
N MET A 74 -5.40 12.71 -2.05
CA MET A 74 -6.03 12.72 -0.72
C MET A 74 -6.28 11.32 -0.15
N GLY A 75 -5.94 10.24 -0.86
CA GLY A 75 -6.23 8.85 -0.45
C GLY A 75 -7.71 8.46 -0.54
N LYS A 76 -8.55 9.26 -1.22
CA LYS A 76 -9.98 9.01 -1.41
C LYS A 76 -10.21 8.20 -2.70
N TYR A 77 -9.81 6.93 -2.67
CA TYR A 77 -9.74 6.08 -3.87
C TYR A 77 -11.11 5.78 -4.49
N ASP A 78 -12.18 5.66 -3.68
CA ASP A 78 -13.54 5.48 -4.19
C ASP A 78 -13.97 6.67 -5.04
N SER A 79 -13.82 7.89 -4.50
CA SER A 79 -14.15 9.13 -5.21
C SER A 79 -13.31 9.32 -6.46
N ALA A 80 -12.03 8.97 -6.40
CA ALA A 80 -11.14 9.00 -7.56
C ALA A 80 -11.64 8.07 -8.66
N SER A 81 -11.93 6.82 -8.32
CA SER A 81 -12.42 5.80 -9.26
C SER A 81 -13.72 6.22 -9.95
N VAL A 82 -14.68 6.78 -9.20
CA VAL A 82 -15.93 7.31 -9.77
C VAL A 82 -15.66 8.42 -10.79
N ASN A 83 -14.76 9.36 -10.49
CA ASN A 83 -14.45 10.44 -11.42
C ASN A 83 -13.77 9.94 -12.69
N PHE A 84 -12.82 9.01 -12.59
CA PHE A 84 -12.16 8.45 -13.76
C PHE A 84 -13.10 7.62 -14.63
N SER A 85 -14.02 6.85 -14.04
CA SER A 85 -14.98 6.03 -14.78
C SER A 85 -15.99 6.84 -15.60
N GLN A 86 -16.17 8.12 -15.27
CA GLN A 86 -17.10 9.01 -15.94
C GLN A 86 -16.45 9.82 -17.08
N ILE A 87 -15.17 9.63 -17.36
CA ILE A 87 -14.47 10.27 -18.50
C ILE A 87 -14.88 9.54 -19.77
N ARG A 88 -15.24 10.32 -20.80
CA ARG A 88 -15.76 9.78 -22.07
C ARG A 88 -14.68 9.10 -22.89
N ASP A 89 -15.07 8.09 -23.67
CA ASP A 89 -14.15 7.30 -24.49
C ASP A 89 -13.47 8.11 -25.62
N ASN A 90 -13.99 9.27 -25.98
CA ASN A 90 -13.39 10.17 -26.96
C ASN A 90 -12.59 11.32 -26.35
N SER A 91 -12.32 11.27 -25.07
CA SER A 91 -11.49 12.26 -24.37
C SER A 91 -10.00 12.06 -24.68
N ASN A 92 -9.25 13.15 -24.62
CA ASN A 92 -7.78 13.09 -24.71
C ASN A 92 -7.13 12.36 -23.50
N PHE A 93 -7.89 12.08 -22.46
CA PHE A 93 -7.44 11.40 -21.24
C PHE A 93 -8.05 10.00 -21.06
N THR A 94 -8.62 9.41 -22.11
CA THR A 94 -9.30 8.11 -22.02
C THR A 94 -8.37 7.01 -21.48
N SER A 95 -7.19 6.87 -22.06
CA SER A 95 -6.23 5.82 -21.67
C SER A 95 -5.68 6.05 -20.27
N GLU A 96 -5.34 7.30 -19.96
CA GLU A 96 -4.83 7.70 -18.65
C GLU A 96 -5.90 7.53 -17.56
N ALA A 97 -7.13 7.98 -17.84
CA ALA A 97 -8.25 7.83 -16.93
C ALA A 97 -8.54 6.37 -16.62
N LYS A 98 -8.48 5.51 -17.61
CA LYS A 98 -8.62 4.07 -17.45
C LYS A 98 -7.51 3.48 -16.59
N GLY A 99 -6.27 3.89 -16.83
CA GLY A 99 -5.13 3.51 -15.99
C GLY A 99 -5.33 3.93 -14.52
N GLU A 100 -5.70 5.20 -14.29
CA GLU A 100 -5.92 5.74 -12.95
C GLU A 100 -7.16 5.13 -12.27
N PHE A 101 -8.20 4.77 -13.02
CA PHE A 101 -9.34 4.01 -12.53
C PHE A 101 -8.89 2.66 -11.95
N PHE A 102 -8.12 1.87 -12.72
CA PHE A 102 -7.65 0.57 -12.25
C PHE A 102 -6.64 0.68 -11.09
N LYS A 103 -5.80 1.72 -11.07
CA LYS A 103 -4.96 2.01 -9.89
C LYS A 103 -5.80 2.28 -8.64
N SER A 104 -6.89 3.06 -8.79
CA SER A 104 -7.83 3.31 -7.68
C SER A 104 -8.48 2.02 -7.19
N GLN A 105 -8.94 1.15 -8.11
CA GLN A 105 -9.51 -0.15 -7.77
C GLN A 105 -8.49 -1.06 -7.07
N PHE A 106 -7.23 -1.04 -7.49
CA PHE A 106 -6.16 -1.78 -6.85
C PHE A 106 -5.91 -1.31 -5.41
N LEU A 107 -5.85 0.01 -5.19
CA LEU A 107 -5.66 0.60 -3.87
C LEU A 107 -6.84 0.35 -2.91
N LEU A 108 -8.04 0.14 -3.47
CA LEU A 108 -9.23 -0.30 -2.73
C LEU A 108 -9.21 -1.81 -2.41
N GLY A 109 -8.32 -2.59 -3.00
CA GLY A 109 -8.33 -4.05 -2.90
C GLY A 109 -9.38 -4.73 -3.78
N ASN A 110 -10.00 -4.02 -4.71
CA ASN A 110 -11.02 -4.53 -5.63
C ASN A 110 -10.39 -5.27 -6.83
N TYR A 111 -9.58 -6.28 -6.55
CA TYR A 111 -8.79 -6.99 -7.57
C TYR A 111 -9.65 -7.68 -8.64
N GLY A 112 -10.88 -8.09 -8.30
CA GLY A 112 -11.81 -8.71 -9.23
C GLY A 112 -12.10 -7.87 -10.49
N ASN A 113 -12.20 -6.54 -10.33
CA ASN A 113 -12.42 -5.61 -11.43
C ASN A 113 -11.23 -5.55 -12.41
N ILE A 114 -10.03 -5.84 -11.91
CA ILE A 114 -8.80 -5.79 -12.70
C ILE A 114 -8.67 -7.07 -13.53
N TYR A 115 -8.97 -8.24 -12.98
CA TYR A 115 -8.90 -9.52 -13.72
C TYR A 115 -9.86 -9.56 -14.91
N SER A 116 -11.06 -9.01 -14.73
CA SER A 116 -12.11 -9.04 -15.73
C SER A 116 -11.93 -7.98 -16.83
N SER A 117 -10.99 -7.06 -16.68
CA SER A 117 -10.87 -5.91 -17.60
C SER A 117 -10.44 -6.32 -19.01
N GLY A 118 -9.64 -7.39 -19.17
CA GLY A 118 -9.09 -7.79 -20.45
C GLY A 118 -8.27 -6.71 -21.17
N ASP A 119 -7.85 -5.67 -20.44
CA ASP A 119 -7.24 -4.47 -20.98
C ASP A 119 -5.83 -4.71 -21.51
N ASN A 120 -5.52 -4.10 -22.65
CA ASN A 120 -4.21 -4.18 -23.27
C ASN A 120 -3.25 -3.05 -22.87
N TYR A 121 -3.71 -2.04 -22.12
CA TYR A 121 -2.88 -0.95 -21.65
C TYR A 121 -1.81 -1.47 -20.67
N LEU A 122 -0.53 -1.18 -20.96
CA LEU A 122 0.61 -1.77 -20.23
C LEU A 122 0.52 -1.59 -18.71
N PRO A 123 0.21 -0.40 -18.16
CA PRO A 123 0.05 -0.23 -16.72
C PRO A 123 -1.03 -1.13 -16.11
N VAL A 124 -2.15 -1.34 -16.81
CA VAL A 124 -3.23 -2.22 -16.35
C VAL A 124 -2.79 -3.68 -16.35
N LYS A 125 -2.04 -4.13 -17.37
CA LYS A 125 -1.44 -5.49 -17.38
C LYS A 125 -0.49 -5.72 -16.22
N GLN A 126 0.33 -4.72 -15.88
CA GLN A 126 1.24 -4.79 -14.73
C GLN A 126 0.47 -4.86 -13.42
N LEU A 127 -0.58 -4.03 -13.25
CA LEU A 127 -1.48 -4.11 -12.09
C LEU A 127 -2.19 -5.46 -11.97
N ASN A 128 -2.59 -6.03 -13.10
CA ASN A 128 -3.23 -7.34 -13.13
C ASN A 128 -2.31 -8.43 -12.56
N THR A 129 -1.03 -8.41 -12.89
CA THR A 129 -0.04 -9.31 -12.29
C THR A 129 0.00 -9.19 -10.78
N PHE A 130 0.11 -7.95 -10.26
CA PHE A 130 0.13 -7.73 -8.81
C PHE A 130 -1.21 -8.06 -8.15
N ALA A 131 -2.33 -7.82 -8.81
CA ALA A 131 -3.64 -8.23 -8.32
C ALA A 131 -3.72 -9.75 -8.11
N TYR A 132 -3.22 -10.55 -9.07
CA TYR A 132 -3.10 -12.00 -8.90
C TYR A 132 -2.17 -12.37 -7.73
N LEU A 133 -1.01 -11.75 -7.64
CA LEU A 133 -0.03 -12.04 -6.58
C LEU A 133 -0.56 -11.69 -5.17
N PHE A 134 -1.36 -10.62 -5.03
CA PHE A 134 -1.94 -10.24 -3.73
C PHE A 134 -3.12 -11.12 -3.33
N ASP A 135 -4.03 -11.41 -4.26
CA ASP A 135 -5.33 -12.00 -3.94
C ASP A 135 -5.40 -13.52 -4.12
N ARG A 136 -4.92 -14.05 -5.26
CA ARG A 136 -5.22 -15.42 -5.65
C ARG A 136 -4.20 -16.44 -5.17
N LYS A 137 -4.73 -17.65 -4.82
CA LYS A 137 -3.90 -18.83 -4.54
C LYS A 137 -3.50 -19.52 -5.84
N ASP A 138 -4.45 -19.63 -6.79
CA ASP A 138 -4.20 -20.25 -8.10
C ASP A 138 -3.74 -19.15 -9.08
N LEU A 139 -2.46 -19.17 -9.39
CA LEU A 139 -1.84 -18.20 -10.27
C LEU A 139 -1.89 -18.68 -11.72
N PRO A 140 -2.14 -17.78 -12.70
CA PRO A 140 -1.89 -18.05 -14.10
C PRO A 140 -0.43 -18.44 -14.36
N SER A 141 -0.13 -18.94 -15.56
CA SER A 141 1.24 -19.30 -15.91
C SER A 141 2.21 -18.13 -15.74
N GLN A 142 3.40 -18.43 -15.25
CA GLN A 142 4.46 -17.45 -15.04
C GLN A 142 4.75 -16.61 -16.29
N SER A 143 4.78 -17.26 -17.47
CA SER A 143 5.02 -16.58 -18.75
C SER A 143 3.99 -15.49 -19.04
N LEU A 144 2.72 -15.74 -18.70
CA LEU A 144 1.64 -14.78 -18.89
C LEU A 144 1.79 -13.59 -17.94
N LEU A 145 2.00 -13.84 -16.65
CA LEU A 145 2.12 -12.78 -15.65
C LEU A 145 3.40 -11.95 -15.79
N LEU A 146 4.47 -12.53 -16.32
CA LEU A 146 5.74 -11.81 -16.52
C LEU A 146 5.82 -11.08 -17.86
N SER A 147 4.86 -11.30 -18.78
CA SER A 147 4.89 -10.70 -20.12
C SER A 147 4.91 -9.16 -20.12
N PRO A 148 4.30 -8.43 -19.15
CA PRO A 148 4.31 -6.98 -19.12
C PRO A 148 5.61 -6.36 -18.53
N PHE A 149 6.57 -7.19 -18.13
CA PHE A 149 7.79 -6.72 -17.46
C PHE A 149 9.03 -7.07 -18.28
N GLU A 150 10.04 -6.20 -18.18
CA GLU A 150 11.32 -6.35 -18.87
C GLU A 150 12.50 -6.17 -17.91
N GLY A 151 13.66 -6.67 -18.31
CA GLY A 151 14.91 -6.48 -17.58
C GLY A 151 14.86 -6.90 -16.11
N ASN A 152 15.41 -6.08 -15.24
CA ASN A 152 15.48 -6.34 -13.80
C ASN A 152 14.10 -6.44 -13.14
N ASN A 153 13.10 -5.68 -13.63
CA ASN A 153 11.75 -5.75 -13.09
C ASN A 153 11.12 -7.13 -13.30
N LYS A 154 11.36 -7.74 -14.47
CA LYS A 154 10.90 -9.10 -14.76
C LYS A 154 11.49 -10.13 -13.81
N SER A 155 12.79 -10.00 -13.50
CA SER A 155 13.48 -10.86 -12.52
C SER A 155 12.89 -10.73 -11.12
N MET A 156 12.61 -9.49 -10.67
CA MET A 156 12.03 -9.24 -9.35
C MET A 156 10.61 -9.79 -9.24
N VAL A 157 9.77 -9.56 -10.27
CA VAL A 157 8.39 -10.09 -10.29
C VAL A 157 8.39 -11.63 -10.40
N SER A 158 9.37 -12.22 -11.09
CA SER A 158 9.58 -13.66 -11.11
C SER A 158 9.87 -14.23 -9.72
N ASP A 159 10.71 -13.54 -8.92
CA ASP A 159 10.97 -13.93 -7.52
C ASP A 159 9.68 -13.86 -6.68
N PHE A 160 8.87 -12.81 -6.84
CA PHE A 160 7.58 -12.72 -6.15
C PHE A 160 6.64 -13.87 -6.54
N TYR A 161 6.60 -14.23 -7.81
CA TYR A 161 5.80 -15.36 -8.30
C TYR A 161 6.22 -16.67 -7.65
N GLU A 162 7.53 -16.98 -7.65
CA GLU A 162 8.06 -18.20 -7.06
C GLU A 162 7.81 -18.25 -5.54
N ARG A 163 8.04 -17.16 -4.84
CA ARG A 163 7.78 -17.06 -3.39
C ARG A 163 6.30 -17.19 -3.05
N LYS A 164 5.40 -16.77 -3.93
CA LYS A 164 3.96 -16.94 -3.77
C LYS A 164 3.53 -18.39 -4.02
N LEU A 165 4.12 -19.03 -5.04
CA LEU A 165 3.80 -20.40 -5.42
C LEU A 165 4.37 -21.41 -4.42
N ASN A 166 5.62 -21.20 -3.99
CA ASN A 166 6.38 -22.11 -3.13
C ASN A 166 6.86 -21.39 -1.85
N PRO A 167 5.96 -20.94 -0.96
CA PRO A 167 6.36 -20.27 0.25
C PRO A 167 7.15 -21.20 1.17
N PRO A 168 8.26 -20.76 1.78
CA PRO A 168 9.09 -21.60 2.65
C PRO A 168 8.46 -21.81 4.03
N TYR A 169 7.25 -22.29 4.07
CA TYR A 169 6.52 -22.52 5.32
C TYR A 169 7.14 -23.59 6.19
N LYS A 170 6.98 -23.43 7.48
CA LYS A 170 7.34 -24.41 8.50
C LYS A 170 6.12 -25.17 8.99
N ASN A 171 6.25 -26.48 9.13
CA ASN A 171 5.16 -27.32 9.62
C ASN A 171 5.09 -27.24 11.15
N GLU A 172 3.92 -26.92 11.69
CA GLU A 172 3.66 -26.76 13.12
C GLU A 172 3.84 -28.08 13.89
N LEU A 173 3.34 -29.18 13.31
CA LEU A 173 3.49 -30.49 13.93
C LEU A 173 4.96 -30.91 14.00
N THR A 174 5.72 -30.67 12.94
CA THR A 174 7.18 -30.93 12.94
C THR A 174 7.89 -30.13 14.00
N ALA A 175 7.56 -28.85 14.18
CA ALA A 175 8.12 -28.02 15.24
C ALA A 175 7.80 -28.57 16.64
N ALA A 176 6.56 -28.97 16.86
CA ALA A 176 6.14 -29.61 18.14
C ALA A 176 6.88 -30.92 18.40
N ILE A 177 6.95 -31.82 17.42
CA ILE A 177 7.65 -33.12 17.54
C ILE A 177 9.14 -32.92 17.84
N LEU A 178 9.81 -32.01 17.15
CA LEU A 178 11.22 -31.70 17.43
C LEU A 178 11.43 -31.25 18.88
N SER A 179 10.53 -30.43 19.41
CA SER A 179 10.61 -29.99 20.82
C SER A 179 10.19 -31.04 21.83
N THR A 180 9.45 -32.07 21.40
CA THR A 180 9.18 -33.24 22.22
C THR A 180 10.40 -34.14 22.35
N ILE A 181 11.28 -34.18 21.34
CA ILE A 181 12.52 -34.98 21.41
C ILE A 181 13.60 -34.19 22.15
N ILE A 182 13.82 -32.93 21.77
CA ILE A 182 14.80 -32.03 22.39
C ILE A 182 14.10 -30.70 22.71
N PRO A 183 13.96 -30.31 23.98
CA PRO A 183 13.39 -29.04 24.32
C PRO A 183 14.03 -27.88 23.57
N GLY A 184 13.23 -27.03 22.90
CA GLY A 184 13.70 -25.90 22.11
C GLY A 184 14.06 -26.21 20.64
N ALA A 185 14.18 -27.46 20.21
CA ALA A 185 14.57 -27.80 18.84
C ALA A 185 13.53 -27.31 17.79
N GLY A 186 12.25 -27.31 18.14
CA GLY A 186 11.19 -26.77 17.26
C GLY A 186 11.31 -25.27 17.05
N LYS A 187 11.73 -24.50 18.04
CA LYS A 187 12.01 -23.08 17.92
C LYS A 187 13.26 -22.81 17.05
N ILE A 188 14.28 -23.64 17.18
CA ILE A 188 15.46 -23.60 16.28
C ILE A 188 15.05 -23.89 14.85
N TYR A 189 14.15 -24.86 14.62
CA TYR A 189 13.62 -25.17 13.30
C TYR A 189 12.89 -23.96 12.68
N THR A 190 12.22 -23.13 13.47
CA THR A 190 11.54 -21.89 13.04
C THR A 190 12.45 -20.66 13.02
N LYS A 191 13.77 -20.84 13.21
CA LYS A 191 14.81 -19.80 13.27
C LYS A 191 14.77 -18.89 14.50
N GLU A 192 14.01 -19.24 15.54
CA GLU A 192 14.02 -18.57 16.83
C GLU A 192 15.13 -19.18 17.73
N TYR A 193 16.37 -18.96 17.35
CA TYR A 193 17.54 -19.62 17.97
C TYR A 193 17.68 -19.28 19.47
N SER A 194 17.52 -18.02 19.85
CA SER A 194 17.65 -17.57 21.24
C SER A 194 16.64 -18.26 22.14
N ASP A 195 15.38 -18.27 21.72
CA ASP A 195 14.28 -18.88 22.48
C ASP A 195 14.42 -20.40 22.57
N GLY A 196 14.91 -21.03 21.50
CA GLY A 196 15.17 -22.46 21.48
C GLY A 196 16.28 -22.86 22.47
N ILE A 197 17.38 -22.13 22.50
CA ILE A 197 18.50 -22.37 23.41
C ILE A 197 18.07 -22.13 24.88
N ILE A 198 17.35 -21.04 25.14
CA ILE A 198 16.83 -20.74 26.49
C ILE A 198 15.88 -21.84 26.96
N ALA A 199 14.97 -22.31 26.12
CA ALA A 199 14.05 -23.39 26.44
C ALA A 199 14.79 -24.69 26.79
N PHE A 200 15.84 -25.03 26.04
CA PHE A 200 16.69 -26.19 26.33
C PHE A 200 17.38 -26.06 27.69
N ILE A 201 18.06 -24.94 27.96
CA ILE A 201 18.79 -24.69 29.19
C ILE A 201 17.86 -24.71 30.40
N VAL A 202 16.73 -23.97 30.30
CA VAL A 202 15.78 -23.88 31.44
C VAL A 202 15.16 -25.25 31.78
N THR A 203 14.70 -25.98 30.76
CA THR A 203 14.11 -27.29 30.95
C THR A 203 15.14 -28.28 31.51
N GLY A 204 16.36 -28.27 30.97
CA GLY A 204 17.46 -29.12 31.44
C GLY A 204 17.88 -28.82 32.87
N LEU A 205 18.02 -27.52 33.22
CA LEU A 205 18.40 -27.07 34.56
C LEU A 205 17.35 -27.46 35.60
N MET A 206 16.06 -27.24 35.32
CA MET A 206 14.97 -27.61 36.22
C MET A 206 14.90 -29.12 36.44
N GLY A 207 15.06 -29.91 35.38
CA GLY A 207 15.14 -31.37 35.48
C GLY A 207 16.36 -31.85 36.28
N TYR A 208 17.50 -31.21 36.13
CA TYR A 208 18.69 -31.50 36.90
C TYR A 208 18.52 -31.17 38.38
N ILE A 209 17.92 -30.04 38.75
CA ILE A 209 17.61 -29.70 40.13
C ILE A 209 16.65 -30.71 40.71
N ALA A 210 15.59 -31.09 40.02
CA ALA A 210 14.66 -32.12 40.47
C ALA A 210 15.38 -33.45 40.79
N TYR A 211 16.28 -33.90 39.89
CA TYR A 211 17.08 -35.11 40.09
C TYR A 211 17.99 -35.03 41.31
N THR A 212 18.69 -33.91 41.50
CA THR A 212 19.59 -33.72 42.65
C THR A 212 18.83 -33.65 43.99
N ASP A 213 17.65 -33.01 44.02
CA ASP A 213 16.81 -32.95 45.22
C ASP A 213 16.27 -34.34 45.58
N PHE A 214 15.83 -35.18 44.64
CA PHE A 214 15.46 -36.57 44.91
C PHE A 214 16.63 -37.38 45.48
N LYS A 215 17.83 -37.20 44.91
CA LYS A 215 19.03 -37.91 45.37
C LYS A 215 19.44 -37.51 46.80
N ALA A 216 19.15 -36.26 47.19
CA ALA A 216 19.39 -35.74 48.55
C ALA A 216 18.22 -36.01 49.54
N ASP A 217 17.22 -36.81 49.14
CA ASP A 217 15.99 -37.11 49.91
C ASP A 217 15.11 -35.89 50.23
N HIS A 218 15.29 -34.80 49.48
CA HIS A 218 14.43 -33.62 49.58
C HIS A 218 13.16 -33.77 48.73
N LYS A 219 12.27 -34.68 49.07
CA LYS A 219 11.14 -35.15 48.27
C LYS A 219 10.20 -34.03 47.84
N PHE A 220 9.87 -33.09 48.71
CA PHE A 220 9.00 -31.96 48.38
C PHE A 220 9.58 -31.08 47.25
N ARG A 221 10.84 -30.72 47.37
CA ARG A 221 11.53 -29.92 46.37
C ARG A 221 11.70 -30.69 45.04
N GLY A 222 12.03 -31.99 45.12
CA GLY A 222 12.13 -32.87 43.97
C GLY A 222 10.81 -32.87 43.14
N TRP A 223 9.65 -33.06 43.83
CA TRP A 223 8.35 -33.02 43.16
C TRP A 223 7.99 -31.64 42.66
N LEU A 224 8.32 -30.56 43.37
CA LEU A 224 8.11 -29.18 42.90
C LEU A 224 8.84 -28.92 41.58
N PHE A 225 10.14 -29.21 41.52
CA PHE A 225 10.95 -28.97 40.34
C PHE A 225 10.57 -29.92 39.17
N SER A 226 10.13 -31.15 39.48
CA SER A 226 9.56 -32.05 38.45
C SER A 226 8.30 -31.46 37.81
N GLY A 227 7.39 -30.91 38.62
CA GLY A 227 6.20 -30.21 38.13
C GLY A 227 6.53 -29.00 37.28
N LEU A 228 7.50 -28.17 37.72
CA LEU A 228 8.00 -27.03 36.94
C LEU A 228 8.63 -27.49 35.63
N THR A 229 9.45 -28.56 35.62
CA THR A 229 10.05 -29.13 34.45
C THR A 229 8.96 -29.55 33.45
N ALA A 230 7.94 -30.29 33.91
CA ALA A 230 6.82 -30.71 33.07
C ALA A 230 6.04 -29.52 32.46
N PHE A 231 5.83 -28.47 33.27
CA PHE A 231 5.16 -27.26 32.82
C PHE A 231 5.96 -26.52 31.74
N PHE A 232 7.26 -26.28 31.99
CA PHE A 232 8.13 -25.63 30.94
C PHE A 232 8.28 -26.49 29.70
N TYR A 233 8.38 -27.80 29.87
CA TYR A 233 8.48 -28.73 28.74
C TYR A 233 7.21 -28.72 27.88
N GLY A 234 6.02 -28.82 28.49
CA GLY A 234 4.73 -28.74 27.76
C GLY A 234 4.55 -27.37 27.10
N GLY A 235 4.87 -26.29 27.81
CA GLY A 235 4.84 -24.93 27.28
C GLY A 235 5.79 -24.72 26.10
N ASN A 236 6.96 -25.38 26.11
CA ASN A 236 7.90 -25.32 25.01
C ASN A 236 7.41 -26.08 23.76
N ILE A 237 6.75 -27.22 23.91
CA ILE A 237 6.15 -27.95 22.78
C ILE A 237 5.07 -27.09 22.12
N TYR A 238 4.14 -26.54 22.90
CA TYR A 238 3.10 -25.65 22.39
C TYR A 238 3.70 -24.38 21.76
N GLY A 239 4.65 -23.75 22.44
CA GLY A 239 5.34 -22.56 21.94
C GLY A 239 6.08 -22.79 20.63
N SER A 240 6.59 -24.00 20.38
CA SER A 240 7.26 -24.35 19.13
C SER A 240 6.27 -24.49 17.96
N ALA A 241 5.06 -25.03 18.21
CA ALA A 241 4.01 -25.02 17.20
C ALA A 241 3.56 -23.58 16.85
N ALA A 242 3.33 -22.74 17.88
CA ALA A 242 2.98 -21.34 17.70
C ALA A 242 4.08 -20.55 16.96
N SER A 243 5.35 -20.83 17.23
CA SER A 243 6.50 -20.26 16.55
C SER A 243 6.49 -20.55 15.03
N ALA A 244 6.06 -21.75 14.61
CA ALA A 244 5.88 -22.08 13.19
C ALA A 244 4.76 -21.25 12.55
N GLN A 245 3.65 -20.99 13.24
CA GLN A 245 2.57 -20.12 12.74
C GLN A 245 3.05 -18.68 12.57
N ILE A 246 3.77 -18.16 13.56
CA ILE A 246 4.37 -16.81 13.51
C ILE A 246 5.34 -16.72 12.33
N TYR A 247 6.22 -17.68 12.16
CA TYR A 247 7.15 -17.73 11.04
C TYR A 247 6.41 -17.69 9.68
N ASN A 248 5.37 -18.51 9.51
CA ASN A 248 4.58 -18.56 8.29
C ASN A 248 3.85 -17.23 8.00
N SER A 249 3.34 -16.58 9.04
CA SER A 249 2.76 -15.24 8.93
C SER A 249 3.78 -14.20 8.50
N GLN A 250 5.01 -14.26 9.03
CA GLN A 250 6.12 -13.37 8.62
C GLN A 250 6.54 -13.58 7.17
N VAL A 251 6.54 -14.83 6.66
CA VAL A 251 6.82 -15.12 5.24
C VAL A 251 5.83 -14.39 4.33
N ASN A 252 4.54 -14.48 4.64
CA ASN A 252 3.48 -13.80 3.86
C ASN A 252 3.58 -12.28 3.99
N PHE A 253 3.79 -11.78 5.20
CA PHE A 253 3.93 -10.34 5.46
C PHE A 253 5.11 -9.75 4.67
N LYS A 254 6.25 -10.45 4.70
CA LYS A 254 7.46 -10.02 3.98
C LYS A 254 7.23 -9.99 2.46
N LEU A 255 6.61 -11.03 1.88
CA LEU A 255 6.28 -11.04 0.46
C LEU A 255 5.39 -9.85 0.08
N ASN A 256 4.31 -9.63 0.84
CA ASN A 256 3.39 -8.52 0.58
C ASN A 256 4.08 -7.15 0.74
N THR A 257 4.97 -7.01 1.71
CA THR A 257 5.74 -5.78 1.92
C THR A 257 6.71 -5.53 0.77
N ASP A 258 7.45 -6.56 0.33
CA ASP A 258 8.40 -6.45 -0.77
C ASP A 258 7.69 -6.05 -2.09
N MET A 259 6.50 -6.63 -2.36
CA MET A 259 5.67 -6.26 -3.51
C MET A 259 5.18 -4.81 -3.44
N LYS A 260 4.74 -4.34 -2.25
CA LYS A 260 4.33 -2.94 -2.04
C LYS A 260 5.49 -1.99 -2.27
N LEU A 261 6.65 -2.27 -1.67
CA LEU A 261 7.87 -1.47 -1.85
C LEU A 261 8.31 -1.43 -3.31
N PHE A 262 8.18 -2.53 -4.05
CA PHE A 262 8.45 -2.54 -5.48
C PHE A 262 7.56 -1.53 -6.24
N LEU A 263 6.26 -1.54 -5.96
CA LEU A 263 5.30 -0.63 -6.60
C LEU A 263 5.56 0.83 -6.20
N GLU A 264 5.88 1.09 -4.92
CA GLU A 264 6.22 2.42 -4.42
C GLU A 264 7.51 2.96 -5.04
N ASN A 265 8.57 2.15 -5.09
CA ASN A 265 9.87 2.55 -5.68
C ASN A 265 9.81 2.82 -7.20
N LYS A 266 8.77 2.39 -7.87
CA LYS A 266 8.52 2.68 -9.29
C LYS A 266 7.58 3.87 -9.48
N ASP A 267 7.25 4.59 -8.42
CA ASP A 267 6.26 5.69 -8.43
C ASP A 267 4.95 5.32 -9.14
N TYR A 268 4.61 4.02 -9.08
CA TYR A 268 3.56 3.44 -9.90
C TYR A 268 2.19 4.07 -9.63
N PHE A 269 1.94 4.45 -8.37
CA PHE A 269 0.70 5.08 -7.94
C PHE A 269 0.77 6.61 -7.90
N VAL A 270 1.92 7.22 -8.18
CA VAL A 270 2.07 8.67 -8.24
C VAL A 270 1.69 9.14 -9.64
N PRO A 271 0.61 9.89 -9.80
CA PRO A 271 0.25 10.46 -11.09
C PRO A 271 1.31 11.48 -11.55
N ASP A 272 1.83 11.29 -12.74
CA ASP A 272 2.81 12.21 -13.36
C ASP A 272 2.14 12.97 -14.51
N TYR A 273 1.27 13.91 -14.14
CA TYR A 273 0.55 14.76 -15.10
C TYR A 273 0.85 16.23 -14.81
N GLU A 274 1.53 16.89 -15.74
CA GLU A 274 1.87 18.30 -15.64
C GLU A 274 0.68 19.21 -15.98
N PHE A 275 -0.12 19.53 -14.98
CA PHE A 275 -1.18 20.56 -15.10
C PHE A 275 -0.77 21.93 -14.54
N CYS A 276 0.36 22.00 -13.88
CA CYS A 276 0.86 23.20 -13.22
C CYS A 276 2.06 23.77 -14.00
N LYS A 277 1.80 24.83 -14.77
CA LYS A 277 2.84 25.58 -15.50
C LYS A 277 2.91 27.00 -14.98
#